data_ac6d16ed960e732c8bf6b2b2427ebce6
#
_entry.id   ac6d16ed960e732c8bf6b2b2427ebce6
#
_cell.length_a   1.000
_cell.length_b   1.000
_cell.length_c   1.000
_cell.angle_alpha   90.00
_cell.angle_beta   90.00
_cell.angle_gamma   90.00
#
_symmetry.space_group_name_H-M   'P 1'
#
loop_
_entity.id
_entity.type
_entity.pdbx_description
1 polymer ?
#
loop_
_entity_poly.entity_id
_entity_poly.type
_entity_poly.pdbx_seq_one_letter_code
_entity_poly.pdbx_strand_id
1 'polypeptide(L)'
;MRNTKKVIAATAAVATLVGLAACGSSSDNSANKGDADKAELVFWGWDSGNSMKEILADFEKANPGITVKFNNTGTAEKTSTALSNAIAAGNGAPDVVMLEDPTVTQFAVTDGLVDLSRFGADKL
;
A
#
# COMPACT_ATOMS: atom_id res chain seq x y z
N MET A 1 59.16 -39.43 24.53
CA MET A 1 60.05 -39.67 23.38
C MET A 1 59.41 -38.92 22.20
N ARG A 2 60.04 -37.79 21.92
CA ARG A 2 60.77 -37.44 20.66
C ARG A 2 59.84 -37.42 19.45
N ASN A 3 59.79 -36.45 18.61
CA ASN A 3 60.55 -35.22 18.28
C ASN A 3 59.70 -34.37 17.31
N THR A 4 59.68 -33.08 17.60
CA THR A 4 60.07 -31.97 16.75
C THR A 4 60.10 -32.22 15.21
N LYS A 5 59.39 -31.41 14.44
CA LYS A 5 60.06 -30.54 13.45
C LYS A 5 59.14 -29.40 12.97
N LYS A 6 59.60 -28.21 13.21
CA LYS A 6 59.12 -26.92 12.67
C LYS A 6 59.36 -26.91 11.17
N VAL A 7 58.38 -26.46 10.40
CA VAL A 7 58.64 -25.83 9.12
C VAL A 7 57.85 -24.56 9.06
N ILE A 8 58.57 -23.48 9.06
CA ILE A 8 58.12 -22.10 8.80
C ILE A 8 58.10 -22.00 7.26
N ALA A 9 56.98 -21.58 6.70
CA ALA A 9 56.92 -21.03 5.38
C ALA A 9 55.95 -19.80 5.42
N ALA A 10 56.59 -18.65 5.39
CA ALA A 10 55.92 -17.40 5.13
C ALA A 10 55.58 -17.35 3.65
N THR A 11 54.40 -16.89 3.31
CA THR A 11 54.21 -16.10 2.06
C THR A 11 52.85 -15.40 2.02
N ALA A 12 52.98 -14.10 1.86
CA ALA A 12 52.13 -13.22 1.08
C ALA A 12 50.66 -12.99 1.47
N ALA A 13 50.49 -11.91 2.18
CA ALA A 13 49.27 -11.13 2.22
C ALA A 13 48.87 -10.68 0.80
N VAL A 14 47.74 -11.13 0.33
CA VAL A 14 46.99 -10.44 -0.73
C VAL A 14 45.72 -9.88 -0.07
N ALA A 15 45.77 -8.62 0.28
CA ALA A 15 44.64 -7.86 0.69
C ALA A 15 43.75 -7.55 -0.55
N THR A 16 42.76 -8.38 -0.82
CA THR A 16 41.69 -8.01 -1.73
C THR A 16 40.66 -7.21 -0.90
N LEU A 17 40.78 -5.92 -0.97
CA LEU A 17 39.72 -4.98 -0.60
C LEU A 17 38.55 -5.17 -1.57
N VAL A 18 37.67 -6.08 -1.25
CA VAL A 18 36.34 -6.10 -1.84
C VAL A 18 35.59 -4.94 -1.20
N GLY A 19 35.51 -3.83 -1.91
CA GLY A 19 34.64 -2.73 -1.55
C GLY A 19 33.22 -3.22 -1.45
N LEU A 20 32.67 -3.27 -0.22
CA LEU A 20 31.24 -3.25 -0.01
C LEU A 20 30.77 -1.88 -0.51
N ALA A 21 30.31 -1.86 -1.77
CA ALA A 21 29.41 -0.81 -2.20
C ALA A 21 28.13 -0.99 -1.37
N ALA A 22 28.06 -0.29 -0.23
CA ALA A 22 26.82 -0.03 0.44
C ALA A 22 25.94 0.71 -0.56
N CYS A 23 25.04 -0.01 -1.24
CA CYS A 23 23.87 0.59 -1.84
C CYS A 23 23.08 1.19 -0.71
N GLY A 24 23.39 2.42 -0.37
CA GLY A 24 22.48 3.29 0.32
C GLY A 24 21.25 3.40 -0.57
N SER A 25 20.20 2.67 -0.22
CA SER A 25 18.86 2.95 -0.72
C SER A 25 18.50 4.33 -0.19
N SER A 26 18.95 5.36 -0.89
CA SER A 26 18.29 6.62 -0.91
C SER A 26 16.87 6.28 -1.36
N SER A 27 15.92 6.36 -0.45
CA SER A 27 14.52 6.48 -0.80
C SER A 27 14.41 7.80 -1.58
N ASP A 28 14.82 7.76 -2.83
CA ASP A 28 14.37 8.72 -3.80
C ASP A 28 12.87 8.53 -3.88
N ASN A 29 12.20 9.37 -3.13
CA ASN A 29 10.82 9.72 -3.34
C ASN A 29 10.76 10.48 -4.68
N SER A 30 11.27 9.85 -5.73
CA SER A 30 10.94 10.19 -7.10
C SER A 30 9.46 9.86 -7.21
N ALA A 31 8.65 10.83 -6.87
CA ALA A 31 7.31 10.91 -7.39
C ALA A 31 7.46 10.65 -8.89
N ASN A 32 7.10 9.43 -9.27
CA ASN A 32 7.11 8.96 -10.63
C ASN A 32 6.20 9.91 -11.40
N LYS A 33 6.78 10.86 -12.12
CA LYS A 33 6.09 11.75 -13.05
C LYS A 33 5.69 10.99 -14.31
N GLY A 34 5.49 9.68 -14.17
CA GLY A 34 4.95 8.82 -15.19
C GLY A 34 3.45 8.78 -15.09
N ASP A 35 2.78 9.38 -16.06
CA ASP A 35 1.33 9.37 -16.23
C ASP A 35 0.54 9.85 -14.98
N ALA A 36 0.68 11.11 -14.61
CA ALA A 36 -0.12 11.75 -13.56
C ALA A 36 -1.63 11.72 -13.86
N ASP A 37 -1.99 11.24 -15.04
CA ASP A 37 -3.38 11.19 -15.53
C ASP A 37 -4.01 9.78 -15.48
N LYS A 38 -3.32 8.77 -14.94
CA LYS A 38 -3.86 7.40 -14.84
C LYS A 38 -3.76 6.87 -13.43
N ALA A 39 -4.89 6.45 -12.88
CA ALA A 39 -4.98 5.80 -11.57
C ALA A 39 -5.97 4.63 -11.62
N GLU A 40 -5.61 3.53 -10.96
CA GLU A 40 -6.55 2.46 -10.64
C GLU A 40 -6.89 2.56 -9.15
N LEU A 41 -8.16 2.75 -8.84
CA LEU A 41 -8.67 2.83 -7.47
C LEU A 41 -9.34 1.52 -7.09
N VAL A 42 -9.03 1.00 -5.92
CA VAL A 42 -9.71 -0.14 -5.32
C VAL A 42 -10.82 0.37 -4.42
N PHE A 43 -12.05 0.03 -4.73
CA PHE A 43 -13.22 0.42 -3.96
C PHE A 43 -13.90 -0.81 -3.34
N TRP A 44 -14.03 -0.82 -2.00
CA TRP A 44 -14.76 -1.84 -1.27
C TRP A 44 -16.12 -1.33 -0.82
N GLY A 45 -17.14 -2.12 -1.07
CA GLY A 45 -18.50 -1.79 -0.67
C GLY A 45 -19.42 -2.98 -0.84
N TRP A 46 -20.72 -2.72 -0.73
CA TRP A 46 -21.75 -3.73 -0.99
C TRP A 46 -22.77 -3.17 -1.97
N ASP A 47 -23.28 -4.04 -2.80
CA ASP A 47 -24.28 -3.72 -3.81
C ASP A 47 -25.13 -4.96 -4.09
N SER A 48 -26.40 -4.93 -3.72
CA SER A 48 -27.34 -6.03 -3.93
C SER A 48 -28.03 -5.97 -5.30
N GLY A 49 -27.93 -4.85 -6.01
CA GLY A 49 -28.69 -4.58 -7.22
C GLY A 49 -27.88 -4.31 -8.49
N ASN A 50 -26.55 -4.43 -8.44
CA ASN A 50 -25.63 -4.04 -9.54
C ASN A 50 -25.69 -2.55 -9.95
N SER A 51 -26.29 -1.69 -9.14
CA SER A 51 -26.34 -0.24 -9.39
C SER A 51 -24.97 0.40 -9.36
N MET A 52 -24.05 -0.15 -8.56
CA MET A 52 -22.70 0.36 -8.45
C MET A 52 -21.93 0.28 -9.77
N LYS A 53 -22.21 -0.73 -10.58
CA LYS A 53 -21.57 -0.88 -11.90
C LYS A 53 -21.86 0.30 -12.83
N GLU A 54 -23.10 0.78 -12.85
CA GLU A 54 -23.50 1.91 -13.70
C GLU A 54 -22.92 3.21 -13.16
N ILE A 55 -22.98 3.44 -11.83
CA ILE A 55 -22.40 4.62 -11.17
C ILE A 55 -20.91 4.73 -11.44
N LEU A 56 -20.18 3.63 -11.31
CA LEU A 56 -18.72 3.64 -11.52
C LEU A 56 -18.37 3.82 -13.01
N ALA A 57 -19.15 3.25 -13.93
CA ALA A 57 -18.94 3.48 -15.36
C ALA A 57 -19.15 4.96 -15.73
N ASP A 58 -20.13 5.62 -15.15
CA ASP A 58 -20.35 7.06 -15.35
C ASP A 58 -19.24 7.90 -14.72
N PHE A 59 -18.75 7.50 -13.55
CA PHE A 59 -17.60 8.14 -12.91
C PHE A 59 -16.34 8.04 -13.79
N GLU A 60 -16.00 6.85 -14.28
CA GLU A 60 -14.84 6.62 -15.14
C GLU A 60 -14.94 7.41 -16.46
N LYS A 61 -16.13 7.50 -17.03
CA LYS A 61 -16.40 8.30 -18.21
C LYS A 61 -16.21 9.79 -17.98
N ALA A 62 -16.59 10.27 -16.79
CA ALA A 62 -16.40 11.68 -16.40
C ALA A 62 -14.96 12.00 -16.01
N ASN A 63 -14.16 10.98 -15.65
CA ASN A 63 -12.77 11.12 -15.20
C ASN A 63 -11.83 10.25 -16.05
N PRO A 64 -11.55 10.63 -17.30
CA PRO A 64 -10.68 9.86 -18.18
C PRO A 64 -9.29 9.66 -17.55
N GLY A 65 -8.83 8.40 -17.52
CA GLY A 65 -7.57 8.04 -16.88
C GLY A 65 -7.73 7.41 -15.49
N ILE A 66 -8.90 7.53 -14.86
CA ILE A 66 -9.20 6.83 -13.61
C ILE A 66 -10.02 5.57 -13.92
N THR A 67 -9.61 4.43 -13.37
CA THR A 67 -10.37 3.18 -13.38
C THR A 67 -10.68 2.77 -11.95
N VAL A 68 -11.84 2.14 -11.72
CA VAL A 68 -12.27 1.72 -10.39
C VAL A 68 -12.51 0.21 -10.34
N LYS A 69 -11.70 -0.47 -9.57
CA LYS A 69 -11.89 -1.89 -9.27
C LYS A 69 -12.83 -2.06 -8.08
N PHE A 70 -14.08 -2.31 -8.35
CA PHE A 70 -15.08 -2.54 -7.31
C PHE A 70 -15.01 -3.96 -6.77
N ASN A 71 -14.82 -4.07 -5.44
CA ASN A 71 -14.90 -5.32 -4.70
C ASN A 71 -16.18 -5.32 -3.89
N ASN A 72 -17.18 -6.07 -4.37
CA ASN A 72 -18.43 -6.26 -3.65
C ASN A 72 -18.22 -7.23 -2.49
N THR A 73 -18.18 -6.73 -1.28
CA THR A 73 -17.99 -7.50 -0.05
C THR A 73 -19.29 -8.16 0.45
N GLY A 74 -20.43 -7.78 -0.13
CA GLY A 74 -21.73 -8.34 0.10
C GLY A 74 -22.55 -7.66 1.20
N THR A 75 -21.94 -7.21 2.30
CA THR A 75 -22.62 -6.51 3.40
C THR A 75 -21.73 -5.47 4.07
N ALA A 76 -22.34 -4.49 4.73
CA ALA A 76 -21.62 -3.50 5.54
C ALA A 76 -20.73 -4.13 6.61
N GLU A 77 -21.23 -5.15 7.30
CA GLU A 77 -20.49 -5.88 8.34
C GLU A 77 -19.22 -6.56 7.77
N LYS A 78 -19.36 -7.23 6.62
CA LYS A 78 -18.21 -7.87 5.95
C LYS A 78 -17.20 -6.84 5.48
N THR A 79 -17.65 -5.68 4.97
CA THR A 79 -16.78 -4.58 4.57
C THR A 79 -15.97 -4.07 5.76
N SER A 80 -16.65 -3.81 6.89
CA SER A 80 -16.00 -3.32 8.12
C SER A 80 -15.01 -4.32 8.69
N THR A 81 -15.36 -5.61 8.67
CA THR A 81 -14.46 -6.69 9.12
C THR A 81 -13.23 -6.78 8.22
N ALA A 82 -13.41 -6.75 6.91
CA ALA A 82 -12.30 -6.80 5.96
C ALA A 82 -11.37 -5.58 6.12
N LEU A 83 -11.94 -4.38 6.30
CA LEU A 83 -11.17 -3.16 6.52
C LEU A 83 -10.36 -3.25 7.83
N SER A 84 -10.99 -3.71 8.94
CA SER A 84 -10.30 -3.90 10.22
C SER A 84 -9.11 -4.84 10.08
N ASN A 85 -9.26 -5.94 9.35
CA ASN A 85 -8.20 -6.91 9.11
C ASN A 85 -7.07 -6.32 8.27
N ALA A 86 -7.38 -5.55 7.23
CA ALA A 86 -6.40 -4.91 6.38
C ALA A 86 -5.59 -3.84 7.13
N ILE A 87 -6.26 -3.01 7.95
CA ILE A 87 -5.60 -2.03 8.82
C ILE A 87 -4.68 -2.73 9.82
N ALA A 88 -5.15 -3.78 10.49
CA ALA A 88 -4.34 -4.55 11.45
C ALA A 88 -3.13 -5.23 10.79
N ALA A 89 -3.27 -5.66 9.54
CA ALA A 89 -2.18 -6.24 8.77
C ALA A 89 -1.20 -5.19 8.21
N GLY A 90 -1.56 -3.91 8.21
CA GLY A 90 -0.77 -2.83 7.65
C GLY A 90 -0.66 -2.85 6.10
N ASN A 91 -1.51 -3.62 5.44
CA ASN A 91 -1.53 -3.71 3.97
C ASN A 91 -2.89 -4.22 3.47
N GLY A 92 -3.14 -4.02 2.16
CA GLY A 92 -4.31 -4.55 1.48
C GLY A 92 -5.60 -3.77 1.73
N ALA A 93 -5.55 -2.61 2.39
CA ALA A 93 -6.70 -1.72 2.49
C ALA A 93 -7.05 -1.13 1.12
N PRO A 94 -8.33 -0.82 0.86
CA PRO A 94 -8.76 -0.18 -0.38
C PRO A 94 -8.44 1.33 -0.37
N ASP A 95 -8.47 1.96 -1.54
CA ASP A 95 -8.37 3.41 -1.67
C ASP A 95 -9.66 4.11 -1.25
N VAL A 96 -10.80 3.46 -1.50
CA VAL A 96 -12.15 3.94 -1.13
C VAL A 96 -12.93 2.81 -0.47
N VAL A 97 -13.65 3.13 0.58
CA VAL A 97 -14.50 2.16 1.28
C VAL A 97 -15.88 2.75 1.59
N MET A 98 -16.92 1.97 1.38
CA MET A 98 -18.27 2.28 1.83
C MET A 98 -18.41 1.83 3.28
N LEU A 99 -18.86 2.71 4.15
CA LEU A 99 -19.10 2.44 5.57
C LEU A 99 -20.46 2.98 6.00
N GLU A 100 -21.07 2.34 6.96
CA GLU A 100 -22.26 2.88 7.66
C GLU A 100 -21.83 3.86 8.76
N ASP A 101 -22.68 4.81 9.08
CA ASP A 101 -22.44 5.91 10.00
C ASP A 101 -21.80 5.49 11.34
N PRO A 102 -22.32 4.48 12.08
CA PRO A 102 -21.68 4.07 13.34
C PRO A 102 -20.24 3.59 13.17
N THR A 103 -19.93 3.00 12.00
CA THR A 103 -18.65 2.39 11.71
C THR A 103 -17.59 3.44 11.30
N VAL A 104 -18.02 4.53 10.67
CA VAL A 104 -17.12 5.63 10.30
C VAL A 104 -16.39 6.16 11.53
N THR A 105 -17.11 6.42 12.63
CA THR A 105 -16.52 6.92 13.87
C THR A 105 -15.48 5.95 14.44
N GLN A 106 -15.75 4.64 14.38
CA GLN A 106 -14.80 3.62 14.86
C GLN A 106 -13.45 3.69 14.13
N PHE A 107 -13.46 3.86 12.81
CA PHE A 107 -12.23 3.93 12.01
C PHE A 107 -11.58 5.31 12.06
N ALA A 108 -12.35 6.38 12.20
CA ALA A 108 -11.82 7.74 12.27
C ALA A 108 -10.96 7.96 13.54
N VAL A 109 -11.36 7.41 14.69
CA VAL A 109 -10.59 7.55 15.94
C VAL A 109 -9.30 6.74 15.98
N THR A 110 -9.08 5.85 15.02
CA THR A 110 -7.88 5.01 14.92
C THR A 110 -6.97 5.43 13.76
N ASP A 111 -7.17 6.61 13.19
CA ASP A 111 -6.48 7.09 12.00
C ASP A 111 -6.58 6.14 10.78
N GLY A 112 -7.61 5.30 10.79
CA GLY A 112 -7.88 4.35 9.71
C GLY A 112 -8.50 4.97 8.46
N LEU A 113 -8.90 6.26 8.53
CA LEU A 113 -9.51 7.01 7.43
C LEU A 113 -8.77 8.33 7.21
N VAL A 114 -8.76 8.79 5.97
CA VAL A 114 -8.19 10.09 5.60
C VAL A 114 -9.22 11.19 5.89
N ASP A 115 -8.77 12.27 6.51
CA ASP A 115 -9.58 13.48 6.66
C ASP A 115 -9.77 14.18 5.31
N LEU A 116 -11.00 14.14 4.81
CA LEU A 116 -11.36 14.70 3.51
C LEU A 116 -11.54 16.22 3.54
N SER A 117 -11.57 16.86 4.70
CA SER A 117 -11.60 18.34 4.79
C SER A 117 -10.37 18.95 4.11
N ARG A 118 -9.23 18.26 4.13
CA ARG A 118 -7.99 18.63 3.43
C ARG A 118 -8.16 18.73 1.91
N PHE A 119 -9.20 18.14 1.36
CA PHE A 119 -9.55 18.14 -0.05
C PHE A 119 -10.83 18.93 -0.33
N GLY A 120 -11.32 19.67 0.65
CA GLY A 120 -12.46 20.59 0.50
C GLY A 120 -13.82 19.98 0.75
N ALA A 121 -13.91 18.77 1.34
CA ALA A 121 -15.19 18.14 1.66
C ALA A 121 -16.01 18.92 2.72
N ASP A 122 -15.35 19.77 3.48
CA ASP A 122 -15.98 20.70 4.43
C ASP A 122 -16.80 21.84 3.76
N LYS A 123 -16.72 21.95 2.42
CA LYS A 123 -17.38 22.99 1.63
C LYS A 123 -18.53 22.47 0.75
N LEU A 124 -18.85 21.17 0.88
CA LEU A 124 -19.90 20.51 0.09
C LEU A 124 -21.29 20.60 0.73
#